data_9b055f55d1a746c70fe0fec5d56f5fc8
#
_entry.id   9b055f55d1a746c70fe0fec5d56f5fc8
#
_cell.length_a   1.000
_cell.length_b   1.000
_cell.length_c   1.000
_cell.angle_alpha   90.00
_cell.angle_beta   90.00
_cell.angle_gamma   90.00
#
_symmetry.space_group_name_H-M   'P 1'
#
loop_
_entity.id
_entity.type
_entity.pdbx_description
1 polymer ?
#
loop_
_entity_poly.entity_id
_entity_poly.type
_entity_poly.pdbx_seq_one_letter_code
_entity_poly.pdbx_strand_id
1 'polypeptide(L)'
;MKSRLSKLFIIVVILTLALVGCSQNSTSETTNSGTTDKEKVEEHRLLLGTSSQGGTYYVWGGGWADIIGKNVPGTDVAVEVTGGPTANIQLIEDGEMDLGFVTAWLGGEAYNGEGWADKKYTKIRSIFPMYASVMHIYSLKDSGITSISDFAGKNVSTGGPGSTSAEAGNGLLEVLGLKPARVNAIPTNAAVDGLRDGTIDTGFAVTGVPGPFMLDLETTHEVQHIGLTEEEMKKALEKYPYWSEATIPNGTYKHQEEDILLPGFWNIAVASSELSEDLVYNLVKTTFEKHEDLLAVDPSAKETLVENVKYSTIPYHPGAVKYYKEVGVEIPDHLMPPEAQ
;
A
#
# COMPACT_ATOMS: atom_id res chain seq x y z
N MET A 1 -10.59 3.17 -64.70
CA MET A 1 -9.96 2.39 -65.79
C MET A 1 -9.03 1.35 -65.21
N LYS A 2 -9.37 0.09 -65.47
CA LYS A 2 -8.50 -1.07 -65.72
C LYS A 2 -7.45 -1.37 -64.62
N SER A 3 -7.36 -2.48 -64.01
CA SER A 3 -7.77 -3.87 -64.21
C SER A 3 -6.62 -4.78 -63.82
N ARG A 4 -7.00 -5.83 -63.13
CA ARG A 4 -6.54 -7.24 -63.21
C ARG A 4 -5.34 -7.63 -62.35
N LEU A 5 -5.63 -8.50 -61.36
CA LEU A 5 -5.69 -9.98 -61.46
C LEU A 5 -4.33 -10.63 -61.78
N SER A 6 -3.78 -11.44 -60.89
CA SER A 6 -3.63 -12.87 -61.22
C SER A 6 -2.81 -13.62 -60.14
N LYS A 7 -3.42 -14.55 -59.42
CA LYS A 7 -3.19 -16.01 -59.37
C LYS A 7 -1.93 -16.45 -58.59
N LEU A 8 -2.12 -17.08 -57.43
CA LEU A 8 -2.27 -18.53 -57.21
C LEU A 8 -1.06 -19.37 -57.63
N PHE A 9 -0.31 -19.89 -56.66
CA PHE A 9 0.34 -21.20 -56.81
C PHE A 9 0.34 -21.96 -55.49
N ILE A 10 -0.46 -23.03 -55.46
CA ILE A 10 -0.51 -24.11 -54.50
C ILE A 10 0.53 -25.14 -54.95
N ILE A 11 1.40 -25.59 -54.06
CA ILE A 11 2.05 -26.89 -54.20
C ILE A 11 1.96 -27.65 -52.90
N VAL A 12 1.11 -28.67 -52.90
CA VAL A 12 1.05 -29.77 -51.97
C VAL A 12 2.06 -30.81 -52.40
N VAL A 13 2.94 -31.26 -51.50
CA VAL A 13 3.66 -32.54 -51.71
C VAL A 13 3.46 -33.39 -50.45
N ILE A 14 2.65 -34.39 -50.63
CA ILE A 14 2.49 -35.58 -49.77
C ILE A 14 3.52 -36.61 -50.26
N LEU A 15 4.33 -37.15 -49.39
CA LEU A 15 4.86 -38.52 -49.60
C LEU A 15 5.04 -39.28 -48.31
N THR A 16 4.52 -40.42 -48.33
CA THR A 16 4.23 -41.50 -47.36
C THR A 16 5.42 -42.40 -47.07
N LEU A 17 5.42 -42.94 -45.82
CA LEU A 17 5.73 -44.29 -45.39
C LEU A 17 7.09 -44.95 -45.74
N ALA A 18 7.79 -45.43 -44.68
CA ALA A 18 8.26 -46.79 -44.58
C ALA A 18 8.51 -47.19 -43.11
N LEU A 19 7.73 -48.10 -42.61
CA LEU A 19 7.96 -48.94 -41.45
C LEU A 19 9.01 -49.99 -41.82
N VAL A 20 10.06 -50.11 -40.99
CA VAL A 20 10.77 -51.39 -40.83
C VAL A 20 11.06 -51.62 -39.35
N GLY A 21 10.41 -52.57 -38.79
CA GLY A 21 10.72 -53.08 -37.46
C GLY A 21 11.91 -54.03 -37.52
N CYS A 22 12.71 -54.01 -36.45
CA CYS A 22 13.48 -55.17 -36.05
C CYS A 22 13.53 -55.23 -34.52
N SER A 23 12.93 -56.28 -34.03
CA SER A 23 13.05 -56.79 -32.66
C SER A 23 14.48 -57.30 -32.43
N GLN A 24 15.10 -56.85 -31.33
CA GLN A 24 16.12 -57.68 -30.67
C GLN A 24 16.14 -57.44 -29.17
N ASN A 25 15.91 -58.52 -28.49
CA ASN A 25 15.87 -58.71 -27.07
C ASN A 25 17.30 -58.65 -26.48
N SER A 26 17.54 -57.83 -25.47
CA SER A 26 18.71 -58.00 -24.59
C SER A 26 18.45 -57.37 -23.22
N THR A 27 18.26 -58.21 -22.28
CA THR A 27 18.70 -58.25 -20.87
C THR A 27 18.78 -56.96 -20.08
N SER A 28 18.03 -56.94 -19.00
CA SER A 28 17.97 -56.13 -17.81
C SER A 28 19.32 -55.57 -17.33
N GLU A 29 19.42 -54.25 -17.24
CA GLU A 29 20.13 -53.59 -16.13
C GLU A 29 19.22 -52.51 -15.54
N THR A 30 18.85 -52.78 -14.30
CA THR A 30 18.07 -51.84 -13.45
C THR A 30 18.97 -50.69 -13.03
N THR A 31 19.07 -49.66 -13.83
CA THR A 31 19.55 -48.39 -13.35
C THR A 31 18.39 -47.65 -12.73
N ASN A 32 18.43 -47.60 -11.43
CA ASN A 32 17.54 -46.80 -10.59
C ASN A 32 17.84 -45.33 -10.86
N SER A 33 17.23 -44.76 -11.90
CA SER A 33 17.16 -43.30 -12.10
C SER A 33 16.21 -42.75 -11.08
N GLY A 34 16.73 -42.33 -9.95
CA GLY A 34 16.02 -41.46 -9.02
C GLY A 34 15.53 -40.25 -9.77
N THR A 35 14.28 -40.29 -10.18
CA THR A 35 13.53 -39.10 -10.55
C THR A 35 13.37 -38.33 -9.27
N THR A 36 14.24 -37.35 -9.05
CA THR A 36 13.95 -36.26 -8.14
C THR A 36 12.73 -35.58 -8.74
N ASP A 37 11.55 -35.87 -8.19
CA ASP A 37 10.38 -35.02 -8.36
C ASP A 37 10.82 -33.60 -7.93
N LYS A 38 11.14 -32.77 -8.89
CA LYS A 38 11.20 -31.34 -8.64
C LYS A 38 9.76 -30.98 -8.31
N GLU A 39 9.48 -30.73 -7.03
CA GLU A 39 8.25 -30.12 -6.59
C GLU A 39 7.93 -28.98 -7.55
N LYS A 40 6.79 -29.07 -8.21
CA LYS A 40 6.36 -28.06 -9.17
C LYS A 40 6.05 -26.79 -8.35
N VAL A 41 6.94 -25.83 -8.39
CA VAL A 41 6.71 -24.54 -7.73
C VAL A 41 5.44 -23.94 -8.33
N GLU A 42 4.46 -23.67 -7.51
CA GLU A 42 3.24 -22.98 -7.91
C GLU A 42 3.57 -21.54 -8.25
N GLU A 43 3.10 -21.06 -9.40
CA GLU A 43 3.33 -19.68 -9.81
C GLU A 43 2.18 -18.79 -9.33
N HIS A 44 2.51 -17.74 -8.57
CA HIS A 44 1.59 -16.74 -8.07
C HIS A 44 1.96 -15.37 -8.68
N ARG A 45 0.98 -14.76 -9.34
CA ARG A 45 1.09 -13.38 -9.83
C ARG A 45 0.09 -12.53 -9.07
N LEU A 46 0.59 -11.70 -8.19
CA LEU A 46 -0.20 -10.91 -7.26
C LEU A 46 -0.20 -9.43 -7.67
N LEU A 47 -1.34 -8.77 -7.49
CA LEU A 47 -1.49 -7.34 -7.66
C LEU A 47 -1.50 -6.66 -6.29
N LEU A 48 -0.61 -5.69 -6.09
CA LEU A 48 -0.51 -4.89 -4.87
C LEU A 48 -0.98 -3.46 -5.11
N GLY A 49 -2.11 -3.09 -4.51
CA GLY A 49 -2.59 -1.71 -4.49
C GLY A 49 -1.81 -0.85 -3.51
N THR A 50 -1.22 0.24 -3.99
CA THR A 50 -0.49 1.21 -3.18
C THR A 50 -1.26 2.52 -3.03
N SER A 51 -0.73 3.62 -3.52
CA SER A 51 -1.38 4.93 -3.60
C SER A 51 -0.65 5.79 -4.64
N SER A 52 -0.84 7.11 -4.60
CA SER A 52 -0.18 8.02 -5.53
C SER A 52 1.35 7.96 -5.44
N GLN A 53 2.02 8.18 -6.56
CA GLN A 53 3.47 8.39 -6.60
C GLN A 53 3.85 9.58 -5.69
N GLY A 54 5.03 9.50 -5.08
CA GLY A 54 5.50 10.48 -4.10
C GLY A 54 5.05 10.21 -2.65
N GLY A 55 4.15 9.24 -2.42
CA GLY A 55 3.80 8.75 -1.08
C GLY A 55 4.61 7.53 -0.68
N THR A 56 4.73 7.30 0.63
CA THR A 56 5.51 6.17 1.18
C THR A 56 4.97 4.81 0.70
N TYR A 57 3.66 4.62 0.56
CA TYR A 57 3.09 3.35 0.07
C TYR A 57 3.68 2.91 -1.28
N TYR A 58 3.89 3.86 -2.19
CA TYR A 58 4.43 3.52 -3.51
C TYR A 58 5.89 3.07 -3.43
N VAL A 59 6.73 3.80 -2.68
CA VAL A 59 8.16 3.46 -2.50
C VAL A 59 8.30 2.14 -1.74
N TRP A 60 7.60 2.03 -0.61
CA TRP A 60 7.62 0.86 0.26
C TRP A 60 7.12 -0.39 -0.48
N GLY A 61 6.00 -0.25 -1.21
CA GLY A 61 5.41 -1.33 -2.00
C GLY A 61 6.34 -1.85 -3.09
N GLY A 62 7.04 -0.95 -3.79
CA GLY A 62 8.03 -1.33 -4.80
C GLY A 62 9.18 -2.16 -4.23
N GLY A 63 9.74 -1.71 -3.11
CA GLY A 63 10.81 -2.45 -2.43
C GLY A 63 10.35 -3.78 -1.84
N TRP A 64 9.17 -3.81 -1.22
CA TRP A 64 8.61 -5.04 -0.68
C TRP A 64 8.32 -6.07 -1.78
N ALA A 65 7.73 -5.65 -2.89
CA ALA A 65 7.48 -6.52 -4.04
C ALA A 65 8.77 -7.16 -4.58
N ASP A 66 9.84 -6.37 -4.69
CA ASP A 66 11.17 -6.88 -5.09
C ASP A 66 11.73 -7.89 -4.08
N ILE A 67 11.58 -7.63 -2.78
CA ILE A 67 12.00 -8.56 -1.71
C ILE A 67 11.20 -9.86 -1.81
N ILE A 68 9.88 -9.81 -1.98
CA ILE A 68 9.04 -11.01 -2.12
C ILE A 68 9.43 -11.81 -3.37
N GLY A 69 9.52 -11.15 -4.53
CA GLY A 69 9.88 -11.82 -5.78
C GLY A 69 11.23 -12.53 -5.75
N LYS A 70 12.18 -12.02 -4.95
CA LYS A 70 13.51 -12.64 -4.77
C LYS A 70 13.53 -13.79 -3.78
N ASN A 71 12.65 -13.81 -2.79
CA ASN A 71 12.75 -14.70 -1.63
C ASN A 71 11.59 -15.71 -1.50
N VAL A 72 10.45 -15.51 -2.18
CA VAL A 72 9.32 -16.43 -2.20
C VAL A 72 9.26 -17.09 -3.58
N PRO A 73 9.67 -18.37 -3.70
CA PRO A 73 9.74 -19.05 -4.99
C PRO A 73 8.40 -19.06 -5.73
N GLY A 74 8.43 -18.76 -7.02
CA GLY A 74 7.23 -18.75 -7.87
C GLY A 74 6.29 -17.56 -7.66
N THR A 75 6.67 -16.58 -6.83
CA THR A 75 5.81 -15.43 -6.54
C THR A 75 6.34 -14.17 -7.21
N ASP A 76 5.48 -13.49 -7.96
CA ASP A 76 5.70 -12.18 -8.56
C ASP A 76 4.62 -11.21 -8.05
N VAL A 77 5.02 -10.00 -7.66
CA VAL A 77 4.11 -8.97 -7.14
C VAL A 77 4.20 -7.74 -8.03
N ALA A 78 3.13 -7.46 -8.77
CA ALA A 78 3.01 -6.23 -9.56
C ALA A 78 2.43 -5.11 -8.69
N VAL A 79 3.11 -3.97 -8.69
CA VAL A 79 2.72 -2.80 -7.88
C VAL A 79 1.88 -1.84 -8.70
N GLU A 80 0.67 -1.56 -8.22
CA GLU A 80 -0.29 -0.69 -8.88
C GLU A 80 -0.45 0.65 -8.14
N VAL A 81 -0.45 1.73 -8.92
CA VAL A 81 -0.82 3.07 -8.43
C VAL A 81 -2.34 3.15 -8.37
N THR A 82 -2.88 3.37 -7.19
CA THR A 82 -4.33 3.43 -6.95
C THR A 82 -4.72 4.77 -6.32
N GLY A 83 -6.01 4.93 -6.03
CA GLY A 83 -6.50 6.05 -5.20
C GLY A 83 -6.03 5.98 -3.74
N GLY A 84 -5.55 4.83 -3.28
CA GLY A 84 -5.12 4.58 -1.89
C GLY A 84 -6.06 3.64 -1.13
N PRO A 85 -6.09 3.71 0.21
CA PRO A 85 -6.73 2.70 1.05
C PRO A 85 -8.16 2.33 0.70
N THR A 86 -9.06 3.30 0.46
CA THR A 86 -10.46 2.96 0.17
C THR A 86 -10.59 2.28 -1.20
N ALA A 87 -9.81 2.73 -2.18
CA ALA A 87 -9.76 2.09 -3.49
C ALA A 87 -9.17 0.67 -3.41
N ASN A 88 -8.09 0.47 -2.64
CA ASN A 88 -7.48 -0.84 -2.45
C ASN A 88 -8.47 -1.84 -1.83
N ILE A 89 -9.22 -1.40 -0.83
CA ILE A 89 -10.25 -2.21 -0.16
C ILE A 89 -11.35 -2.61 -1.15
N GLN A 90 -11.85 -1.65 -1.94
CA GLN A 90 -12.89 -1.91 -2.95
C GLN A 90 -12.40 -2.89 -4.02
N LEU A 91 -11.20 -2.71 -4.54
CA LEU A 91 -10.60 -3.59 -5.55
C LEU A 91 -10.38 -5.02 -5.02
N ILE A 92 -9.97 -5.18 -3.75
CA ILE A 92 -9.85 -6.50 -3.11
C ILE A 92 -11.23 -7.15 -2.96
N GLU A 93 -12.23 -6.41 -2.49
CA GLU A 93 -13.60 -6.93 -2.34
C GLU A 93 -14.20 -7.38 -3.68
N ASP A 94 -13.88 -6.67 -4.76
CA ASP A 94 -14.37 -6.98 -6.11
C ASP A 94 -13.55 -8.09 -6.80
N GLY A 95 -12.42 -8.53 -6.19
CA GLY A 95 -11.53 -9.56 -6.74
C GLY A 95 -10.62 -9.07 -7.86
N GLU A 96 -10.41 -7.75 -7.94
CA GLU A 96 -9.53 -7.09 -8.93
C GLU A 96 -8.12 -6.84 -8.38
N MET A 97 -7.90 -7.07 -7.08
CA MET A 97 -6.63 -6.87 -6.39
C MET A 97 -6.44 -7.98 -5.34
N ASP A 98 -5.20 -8.43 -5.16
CA ASP A 98 -4.86 -9.50 -4.22
C ASP A 98 -4.39 -8.96 -2.87
N LEU A 99 -3.65 -7.85 -2.91
CA LEU A 99 -2.95 -7.24 -1.79
C LEU A 99 -3.17 -5.72 -1.80
N GLY A 100 -3.08 -5.10 -0.62
CA GLY A 100 -3.20 -3.64 -0.55
C GLY A 100 -2.58 -3.08 0.72
N PHE A 101 -2.21 -1.79 0.68
CA PHE A 101 -1.85 -1.03 1.86
C PHE A 101 -3.00 -0.12 2.26
N VAL A 102 -3.35 -0.17 3.54
CA VAL A 102 -4.46 0.61 4.08
C VAL A 102 -4.09 1.18 5.46
N THR A 103 -4.75 2.25 5.87
CA THR A 103 -4.67 2.64 7.27
C THR A 103 -5.61 1.76 8.09
N ALA A 104 -5.22 1.43 9.31
CA ALA A 104 -6.03 0.67 10.24
C ALA A 104 -7.41 1.34 10.44
N TRP A 105 -7.45 2.68 10.52
CA TRP A 105 -8.68 3.44 10.57
C TRP A 105 -9.65 3.09 9.42
N LEU A 106 -9.24 3.34 8.17
CA LEU A 106 -10.11 3.12 7.01
C LEU A 106 -10.42 1.64 6.78
N GLY A 107 -9.47 0.74 7.13
CA GLY A 107 -9.69 -0.70 7.12
C GLY A 107 -10.76 -1.14 8.12
N GLY A 108 -10.72 -0.61 9.34
CA GLY A 108 -11.70 -0.90 10.39
C GLY A 108 -13.10 -0.41 10.01
N GLU A 109 -13.23 0.83 9.54
CA GLU A 109 -14.51 1.36 9.03
C GLU A 109 -15.08 0.50 7.91
N ALA A 110 -14.24 0.10 6.94
CA ALA A 110 -14.66 -0.76 5.85
C ALA A 110 -15.17 -2.12 6.33
N TYR A 111 -14.41 -2.77 7.20
CA TYR A 111 -14.77 -4.10 7.71
C TYR A 111 -16.08 -4.09 8.51
N ASN A 112 -16.33 -3.01 9.26
CA ASN A 112 -17.54 -2.81 10.04
C ASN A 112 -18.72 -2.25 9.24
N GLY A 113 -18.49 -1.65 8.07
CA GLY A 113 -19.49 -0.94 7.29
C GLY A 113 -19.86 0.40 7.94
N GLU A 114 -18.84 1.16 8.35
CA GLU A 114 -18.95 2.42 9.06
C GLU A 114 -18.16 3.52 8.34
N GLY A 115 -18.31 4.76 8.78
CA GLY A 115 -17.53 5.90 8.28
C GLY A 115 -17.73 6.12 6.78
N TRP A 116 -16.65 6.00 6.00
CA TRP A 116 -16.69 6.16 4.54
C TRP A 116 -17.35 4.99 3.80
N ALA A 117 -17.48 3.81 4.45
CA ALA A 117 -17.90 2.58 3.81
C ALA A 117 -19.44 2.54 3.67
N ASP A 118 -19.92 2.23 2.48
CA ASP A 118 -21.35 2.07 2.15
C ASP A 118 -21.91 0.66 2.49
N LYS A 119 -20.99 -0.29 2.70
CA LYS A 119 -21.28 -1.68 3.06
C LYS A 119 -20.13 -2.25 3.89
N LYS A 120 -20.27 -3.47 4.40
CA LYS A 120 -19.13 -4.22 4.96
C LYS A 120 -18.27 -4.79 3.85
N TYR A 121 -16.97 -4.59 3.97
CA TYR A 121 -15.94 -5.13 3.10
C TYR A 121 -15.25 -6.27 3.82
N THR A 122 -15.71 -7.50 3.60
CA THR A 122 -15.35 -8.66 4.42
C THR A 122 -14.30 -9.57 3.82
N LYS A 123 -13.88 -9.33 2.59
CA LYS A 123 -12.81 -10.12 1.95
C LYS A 123 -11.40 -9.66 2.33
N ILE A 124 -11.24 -8.52 3.00
CA ILE A 124 -9.94 -8.04 3.45
C ILE A 124 -9.50 -8.74 4.73
N ARG A 125 -8.21 -9.11 4.80
CA ARG A 125 -7.54 -9.65 5.99
C ARG A 125 -6.23 -8.94 6.22
N SER A 126 -5.93 -8.55 7.46
CA SER A 126 -4.62 -8.05 7.81
C SER A 126 -3.56 -9.14 7.63
N ILE A 127 -2.38 -8.77 7.14
CA ILE A 127 -1.26 -9.71 7.05
C ILE A 127 -0.09 -9.29 7.93
N PHE A 128 0.27 -8.00 7.95
CA PHE A 128 1.26 -7.49 8.90
C PHE A 128 1.05 -6.00 9.18
N PRO A 129 1.46 -5.53 10.39
CA PRO A 129 1.55 -4.11 10.68
C PRO A 129 2.70 -3.49 9.90
N MET A 130 2.50 -2.27 9.40
CA MET A 130 3.52 -1.56 8.66
C MET A 130 4.22 -0.51 9.57
N TYR A 131 3.75 0.72 9.54
CA TYR A 131 4.31 1.85 10.25
C TYR A 131 3.22 2.89 10.54
N ALA A 132 3.49 3.84 11.43
CA ALA A 132 2.63 5.00 11.62
C ALA A 132 2.91 6.08 10.56
N SER A 133 1.90 6.47 9.80
CA SER A 133 1.92 7.68 8.98
C SER A 133 1.52 8.88 9.80
N VAL A 134 2.01 10.05 9.42
CA VAL A 134 1.65 11.33 10.02
C VAL A 134 1.03 12.24 8.96
N MET A 135 -0.02 12.97 9.33
CA MET A 135 -0.58 14.01 8.50
C MET A 135 0.41 15.17 8.39
N HIS A 136 0.98 15.38 7.22
CA HIS A 136 1.76 16.59 6.93
C HIS A 136 0.79 17.69 6.47
N ILE A 137 0.90 18.84 7.09
CA ILE A 137 0.21 20.07 6.69
C ILE A 137 1.28 21.06 6.27
N TYR A 138 1.23 21.52 5.03
CA TYR A 138 2.36 22.24 4.44
C TYR A 138 1.94 23.30 3.44
N SER A 139 2.76 24.34 3.34
CA SER A 139 2.68 25.40 2.34
C SER A 139 4.09 25.83 1.93
N LEU A 140 4.22 26.72 0.95
CA LEU A 140 5.49 27.40 0.72
C LEU A 140 5.67 28.52 1.76
N LYS A 141 6.90 28.76 2.18
CA LYS A 141 7.20 29.75 3.24
C LYS A 141 6.84 31.17 2.85
N ASP A 142 6.95 31.50 1.58
CA ASP A 142 6.60 32.81 1.03
C ASP A 142 5.08 33.03 0.85
N SER A 143 4.26 31.98 1.02
CA SER A 143 2.78 32.08 1.00
C SER A 143 2.21 32.88 2.16
N GLY A 144 2.94 33.01 3.26
CA GLY A 144 2.51 33.65 4.51
C GLY A 144 1.49 32.80 5.31
N ILE A 145 1.25 31.53 4.93
CA ILE A 145 0.39 30.59 5.65
C ILE A 145 1.24 29.91 6.72
N THR A 146 0.94 30.16 8.00
CA THR A 146 1.71 29.63 9.13
C THR A 146 0.92 28.79 10.10
N SER A 147 -0.41 28.80 9.97
CA SER A 147 -1.33 28.04 10.81
C SER A 147 -2.48 27.47 9.98
N ILE A 148 -3.16 26.46 10.50
CA ILE A 148 -4.33 25.88 9.82
C ILE A 148 -5.50 26.89 9.71
N SER A 149 -5.59 27.86 10.59
CA SER A 149 -6.60 28.92 10.54
C SER A 149 -6.43 29.85 9.33
N ASP A 150 -5.23 29.92 8.74
CA ASP A 150 -4.95 30.74 7.54
C ASP A 150 -5.52 30.12 6.25
N PHE A 151 -6.13 28.91 6.34
CA PHE A 151 -6.73 28.22 5.19
C PHE A 151 -8.02 28.85 4.67
N ALA A 152 -8.61 29.77 5.44
CA ALA A 152 -9.77 30.52 4.99
C ALA A 152 -9.49 31.29 3.68
N GLY A 153 -10.30 31.03 2.65
CA GLY A 153 -10.14 31.66 1.35
C GLY A 153 -8.96 31.14 0.48
N LYS A 154 -8.29 30.06 0.88
CA LYS A 154 -7.17 29.46 0.15
C LYS A 154 -7.59 28.27 -0.73
N ASN A 155 -6.76 27.95 -1.73
CA ASN A 155 -6.86 26.72 -2.51
C ASN A 155 -6.11 25.62 -1.79
N VAL A 156 -6.84 24.68 -1.19
CA VAL A 156 -6.28 23.60 -0.35
C VAL A 156 -6.31 22.30 -1.12
N SER A 157 -5.22 21.52 -1.10
CA SER A 157 -5.23 20.13 -1.54
C SER A 157 -5.40 19.20 -0.34
N THR A 158 -6.36 18.28 -0.41
CA THR A 158 -6.57 17.27 0.64
C THR A 158 -6.03 15.89 0.27
N GLY A 159 -5.43 15.74 -0.92
CA GLY A 159 -5.00 14.43 -1.43
C GLY A 159 -5.97 13.87 -2.46
N GLY A 160 -5.56 12.84 -3.17
CA GLY A 160 -6.40 12.17 -4.19
C GLY A 160 -7.59 11.43 -3.58
N PRO A 161 -8.69 11.28 -4.33
CA PRO A 161 -9.86 10.54 -3.88
C PRO A 161 -9.48 9.11 -3.44
N GLY A 162 -10.01 8.65 -2.31
CA GLY A 162 -9.74 7.32 -1.77
C GLY A 162 -8.47 7.21 -0.93
N SER A 163 -7.67 8.28 -0.82
CA SER A 163 -6.48 8.33 0.02
C SER A 163 -6.83 8.68 1.47
N THR A 164 -6.00 8.20 2.41
CA THR A 164 -6.09 8.66 3.82
C THR A 164 -5.97 10.17 3.92
N SER A 165 -5.15 10.80 3.07
CA SER A 165 -4.98 12.25 3.03
C SER A 165 -6.29 12.97 2.74
N ALA A 166 -7.09 12.44 1.78
CA ALA A 166 -8.37 13.02 1.43
C ALA A 166 -9.39 12.90 2.57
N GLU A 167 -9.51 11.70 3.13
CA GLU A 167 -10.45 11.46 4.23
C GLU A 167 -10.06 12.26 5.48
N ALA A 168 -8.80 12.22 5.87
CA ALA A 168 -8.32 12.93 7.06
C ALA A 168 -8.29 14.45 6.87
N GLY A 169 -7.85 14.93 5.70
CA GLY A 169 -7.81 16.37 5.39
C GLY A 169 -9.21 16.99 5.38
N ASN A 170 -10.17 16.34 4.72
CA ASN A 170 -11.56 16.79 4.73
C ASN A 170 -12.16 16.74 6.15
N GLY A 171 -11.90 15.65 6.89
CA GLY A 171 -12.36 15.51 8.27
C GLY A 171 -11.82 16.61 9.19
N LEU A 172 -10.53 16.96 9.06
CA LEU A 172 -9.91 18.01 9.86
C LEU A 172 -10.48 19.40 9.52
N LEU A 173 -10.69 19.70 8.22
CA LEU A 173 -11.34 20.94 7.79
C LEU A 173 -12.76 21.05 8.40
N GLU A 174 -13.53 19.95 8.42
CA GLU A 174 -14.88 19.91 8.99
C GLU A 174 -14.86 20.14 10.51
N VAL A 175 -14.04 19.37 11.25
CA VAL A 175 -13.95 19.44 12.72
C VAL A 175 -13.53 20.81 13.22
N LEU A 176 -12.61 21.45 12.51
CA LEU A 176 -12.13 22.79 12.86
C LEU A 176 -12.99 23.90 12.26
N GLY A 177 -14.02 23.59 11.47
CA GLY A 177 -14.92 24.55 10.86
C GLY A 177 -14.25 25.47 9.84
N LEU A 178 -13.18 25.00 9.20
CA LEU A 178 -12.40 25.75 8.24
C LEU A 178 -13.10 25.81 6.88
N LYS A 179 -13.05 26.95 6.21
CA LYS A 179 -13.70 27.19 4.92
C LYS A 179 -12.71 27.70 3.87
N PRO A 180 -11.95 26.81 3.22
CA PRO A 180 -11.14 27.16 2.08
C PRO A 180 -11.98 27.77 0.94
N ALA A 181 -11.35 28.56 0.05
CA ALA A 181 -12.04 28.99 -1.18
C ALA A 181 -12.32 27.78 -2.09
N ARG A 182 -11.37 26.83 -2.12
CA ARG A 182 -11.52 25.59 -2.88
C ARG A 182 -10.78 24.46 -2.18
N VAL A 183 -11.41 23.28 -2.16
CA VAL A 183 -10.79 22.01 -1.81
C VAL A 183 -10.52 21.24 -3.10
N ASN A 184 -9.27 20.86 -3.30
CA ASN A 184 -8.80 20.16 -4.48
C ASN A 184 -8.44 18.71 -4.08
N ALA A 185 -9.23 17.75 -4.55
CA ALA A 185 -8.99 16.33 -4.36
C ALA A 185 -8.04 15.83 -5.47
N ILE A 186 -6.75 16.08 -5.32
CA ILE A 186 -5.70 15.72 -6.29
C ILE A 186 -4.57 14.93 -5.63
N PRO A 187 -3.90 14.01 -6.37
CA PRO A 187 -2.77 13.25 -5.86
C PRO A 187 -1.65 14.14 -5.32
N THR A 188 -0.87 13.63 -4.35
CA THR A 188 0.16 14.39 -3.65
C THR A 188 1.19 15.02 -4.60
N ASN A 189 1.65 14.29 -5.63
CA ASN A 189 2.57 14.83 -6.63
C ASN A 189 1.96 16.01 -7.40
N ALA A 190 0.70 15.93 -7.80
CA ALA A 190 0.01 17.03 -8.47
C ALA A 190 -0.21 18.23 -7.52
N ALA A 191 -0.41 17.99 -6.23
CA ALA A 191 -0.49 19.06 -5.23
C ALA A 191 0.86 19.78 -5.06
N VAL A 192 1.97 19.04 -5.05
CA VAL A 192 3.32 19.59 -5.01
C VAL A 192 3.61 20.47 -6.24
N ASP A 193 3.24 19.99 -7.42
CA ASP A 193 3.36 20.78 -8.66
C ASP A 193 2.48 22.03 -8.59
N GLY A 194 1.26 21.91 -8.08
CA GLY A 194 0.35 23.03 -7.87
C GLY A 194 0.87 24.09 -6.89
N LEU A 195 1.62 23.69 -5.86
CA LEU A 195 2.33 24.62 -4.97
C LEU A 195 3.43 25.38 -5.72
N ARG A 196 4.25 24.67 -6.50
CA ARG A 196 5.32 25.28 -7.32
C ARG A 196 4.76 26.29 -8.34
N ASP A 197 3.60 25.98 -8.91
CA ASP A 197 2.93 26.83 -9.91
C ASP A 197 2.00 27.90 -9.32
N GLY A 198 1.80 27.92 -7.99
CA GLY A 198 0.91 28.85 -7.30
C GLY A 198 -0.58 28.61 -7.55
N THR A 199 -0.99 27.41 -8.02
CA THR A 199 -2.39 27.03 -8.19
C THR A 199 -2.99 26.38 -6.94
N ILE A 200 -2.14 25.86 -6.06
CA ILE A 200 -2.43 25.38 -4.71
C ILE A 200 -1.68 26.25 -3.71
N ASP A 201 -2.33 26.68 -2.64
CA ASP A 201 -1.72 27.51 -1.60
C ASP A 201 -1.16 26.65 -0.46
N THR A 202 -1.83 25.53 -0.13
CA THR A 202 -1.47 24.65 0.99
C THR A 202 -2.03 23.24 0.76
N GLY A 203 -1.50 22.25 1.47
CA GLY A 203 -1.93 20.87 1.31
C GLY A 203 -1.85 20.02 2.56
N PHE A 204 -2.59 18.93 2.50
CA PHE A 204 -2.52 17.80 3.42
C PHE A 204 -1.93 16.58 2.71
N ALA A 205 -1.04 15.86 3.40
CA ALA A 205 -0.59 14.54 2.95
C ALA A 205 -0.34 13.63 4.15
N VAL A 206 -0.97 12.47 4.16
CA VAL A 206 -0.69 11.41 5.15
C VAL A 206 0.34 10.46 4.56
N THR A 207 1.50 10.39 5.19
CA THR A 207 2.65 9.61 4.71
C THR A 207 3.60 9.25 5.84
N GLY A 208 4.59 8.39 5.59
CA GLY A 208 5.67 8.12 6.54
C GLY A 208 6.52 9.36 6.84
N VAL A 209 7.36 9.27 7.86
CA VAL A 209 8.28 10.34 8.27
C VAL A 209 9.72 9.86 8.15
N PRO A 210 10.55 10.53 7.28
CA PRO A 210 10.23 11.67 6.42
C PRO A 210 9.39 11.30 5.20
N GLY A 211 8.50 12.21 4.76
CA GLY A 211 7.69 12.03 3.56
C GLY A 211 8.49 12.23 2.26
N PRO A 212 8.51 11.29 1.30
CA PRO A 212 9.30 11.42 0.07
C PRO A 212 8.97 12.70 -0.72
N PHE A 213 7.69 13.05 -0.84
CA PHE A 213 7.27 14.27 -1.54
C PHE A 213 7.79 15.54 -0.89
N MET A 214 7.92 15.55 0.45
CA MET A 214 8.40 16.69 1.22
C MET A 214 9.89 16.89 0.97
N LEU A 215 10.66 15.79 1.01
CA LEU A 215 12.09 15.83 0.68
C LEU A 215 12.33 16.35 -0.73
N ASP A 216 11.48 15.96 -1.70
CA ASP A 216 11.56 16.47 -3.08
C ASP A 216 11.23 17.96 -3.16
N LEU A 217 10.16 18.42 -2.51
CA LEU A 217 9.75 19.83 -2.50
C LEU A 217 10.85 20.74 -1.90
N GLU A 218 11.47 20.31 -0.80
CA GLU A 218 12.55 21.04 -0.11
C GLU A 218 13.86 21.13 -0.92
N THR A 219 14.01 20.37 -2.00
CA THR A 219 15.18 20.53 -2.89
C THR A 219 15.14 21.85 -3.64
N THR A 220 13.96 22.42 -3.87
CA THR A 220 13.73 23.59 -4.75
C THR A 220 13.06 24.77 -4.04
N HIS A 221 12.34 24.54 -2.94
CA HIS A 221 11.55 25.55 -2.24
C HIS A 221 11.75 25.46 -0.72
N GLU A 222 11.60 26.60 -0.03
CA GLU A 222 11.47 26.60 1.42
C GLU A 222 10.03 26.27 1.79
N VAL A 223 9.86 25.25 2.64
CA VAL A 223 8.56 24.74 3.07
C VAL A 223 8.23 25.26 4.48
N GLN A 224 7.00 25.71 4.65
CA GLN A 224 6.40 25.95 5.95
C GLN A 224 5.64 24.71 6.38
N HIS A 225 6.13 24.07 7.43
CA HIS A 225 5.44 22.98 8.10
C HIS A 225 4.45 23.57 9.11
N ILE A 226 3.22 23.06 9.13
CA ILE A 226 2.14 23.58 9.96
C ILE A 226 1.71 22.48 10.92
N GLY A 227 1.81 22.75 12.22
CA GLY A 227 1.33 21.89 13.29
C GLY A 227 -0.07 22.27 13.74
N LEU A 228 -0.67 21.40 14.54
CA LEU A 228 -1.90 21.69 15.28
C LEU A 228 -1.57 22.15 16.69
N THR A 229 -2.42 23.02 17.23
CA THR A 229 -2.43 23.30 18.67
C THR A 229 -3.01 22.10 19.42
N GLU A 230 -2.73 22.00 20.73
CA GLU A 230 -3.31 20.95 21.60
C GLU A 230 -4.85 20.95 21.57
N GLU A 231 -5.48 22.14 21.48
CA GLU A 231 -6.93 22.26 21.41
C GLU A 231 -7.49 21.73 20.06
N GLU A 232 -6.83 22.02 18.94
CA GLU A 232 -7.21 21.53 17.62
C GLU A 232 -7.03 20.01 17.53
N MET A 233 -5.92 19.49 18.05
CA MET A 233 -5.65 18.05 18.14
C MET A 233 -6.74 17.36 19.00
N LYS A 234 -7.05 17.90 20.15
CA LYS A 234 -8.10 17.34 21.02
C LYS A 234 -9.46 17.26 20.31
N LYS A 235 -9.87 18.31 19.60
CA LYS A 235 -11.11 18.29 18.81
C LYS A 235 -11.07 17.21 17.73
N ALA A 236 -9.95 17.04 17.06
CA ALA A 236 -9.78 16.00 16.04
C ALA A 236 -9.93 14.59 16.62
N LEU A 237 -9.24 14.31 17.74
CA LEU A 237 -9.28 12.99 18.40
C LEU A 237 -10.63 12.66 19.06
N GLU A 238 -11.36 13.67 19.55
CA GLU A 238 -12.74 13.49 20.07
C GLU A 238 -13.69 13.06 18.96
N LYS A 239 -13.53 13.56 17.74
CA LYS A 239 -14.35 13.22 16.60
C LYS A 239 -13.93 11.90 15.94
N TYR A 240 -12.63 11.67 15.87
CA TYR A 240 -12.02 10.52 15.18
C TYR A 240 -11.20 9.67 16.17
N PRO A 241 -11.82 8.75 16.92
CA PRO A 241 -11.14 7.97 17.97
C PRO A 241 -10.09 6.97 17.43
N TYR A 242 -10.07 6.71 16.11
CA TYR A 242 -9.04 5.91 15.46
C TYR A 242 -7.76 6.70 15.12
N TRP A 243 -7.79 8.03 15.25
CA TRP A 243 -6.60 8.85 15.08
C TRP A 243 -5.78 8.84 16.38
N SER A 244 -4.51 9.11 16.26
CA SER A 244 -3.60 9.25 17.40
C SER A 244 -2.83 10.55 17.32
N GLU A 245 -2.26 10.98 18.43
CA GLU A 245 -1.24 12.02 18.40
C GLU A 245 0.05 11.47 17.81
N ALA A 246 0.67 12.26 16.94
CA ALA A 246 1.98 12.00 16.39
C ALA A 246 2.81 13.28 16.37
N THR A 247 4.12 13.11 16.40
CA THR A 247 5.06 14.22 16.33
C THR A 247 6.04 13.98 15.20
N ILE A 248 6.22 14.98 14.34
CA ILE A 248 7.37 15.03 13.45
C ILE A 248 8.52 15.69 14.21
N PRO A 249 9.59 14.95 14.57
CA PRO A 249 10.67 15.49 15.39
C PRO A 249 11.39 16.64 14.70
N ASN A 250 11.84 17.61 15.49
CA ASN A 250 12.70 18.69 15.03
C ASN A 250 13.90 18.16 14.21
N GLY A 251 14.21 18.84 13.12
CA GLY A 251 15.33 18.47 12.23
C GLY A 251 15.03 17.30 11.30
N THR A 252 13.79 16.80 11.24
CA THR A 252 13.37 15.84 10.21
C THR A 252 13.44 16.45 8.81
N TYR A 253 13.03 17.70 8.70
CA TYR A 253 13.01 18.47 7.46
C TYR A 253 13.95 19.70 7.53
N LYS A 254 14.35 20.19 6.36
CA LYS A 254 15.48 21.13 6.21
C LYS A 254 15.33 22.46 6.96
N HIS A 255 14.11 22.98 7.06
CA HIS A 255 13.84 24.27 7.71
C HIS A 255 12.88 24.14 8.89
N GLN A 256 12.77 22.95 9.43
CA GLN A 256 11.97 22.63 10.62
C GLN A 256 12.83 22.86 11.86
N GLU A 257 12.40 23.78 12.73
CA GLU A 257 13.13 24.20 13.94
C GLU A 257 12.50 23.67 15.24
N GLU A 258 11.26 23.12 15.16
CA GLU A 258 10.48 22.65 16.31
C GLU A 258 9.84 21.30 16.01
N ASP A 259 9.47 20.58 17.07
CA ASP A 259 8.61 19.41 16.96
C ASP A 259 7.22 19.84 16.45
N ILE A 260 6.61 19.06 15.56
CA ILE A 260 5.32 19.39 14.97
C ILE A 260 4.28 18.35 15.41
N LEU A 261 3.28 18.80 16.18
CA LEU A 261 2.16 17.97 16.64
C LEU A 261 1.14 17.83 15.52
N LEU A 262 0.81 16.59 15.14
CA LEU A 262 -0.08 16.27 14.03
C LEU A 262 -0.81 14.94 14.26
N PRO A 263 -1.93 14.68 13.57
CA PRO A 263 -2.59 13.37 13.61
C PRO A 263 -1.74 12.25 12.99
N GLY A 264 -1.74 11.11 13.66
CA GLY A 264 -1.07 9.88 13.25
C GLY A 264 -2.05 8.74 12.93
N PHE A 265 -1.61 7.85 12.02
CA PHE A 265 -2.41 6.75 11.48
C PHE A 265 -1.55 5.50 11.33
N TRP A 266 -1.91 4.41 11.98
CA TRP A 266 -1.26 3.12 11.73
C TRP A 266 -1.63 2.60 10.34
N ASN A 267 -0.64 2.05 9.66
CA ASN A 267 -0.81 1.37 8.38
C ASN A 267 -0.67 -0.13 8.58
N ILE A 268 -1.45 -0.87 7.81
CA ILE A 268 -1.44 -2.33 7.75
C ILE A 268 -1.42 -2.78 6.30
N ALA A 269 -0.70 -3.85 6.04
CA ALA A 269 -0.83 -4.57 4.79
C ALA A 269 -2.01 -5.53 4.89
N VAL A 270 -2.79 -5.59 3.83
CA VAL A 270 -3.97 -6.46 3.74
C VAL A 270 -3.88 -7.37 2.53
N ALA A 271 -4.52 -8.51 2.62
CA ALA A 271 -4.66 -9.49 1.55
C ALA A 271 -6.13 -9.85 1.36
N SER A 272 -6.47 -10.36 0.17
CA SER A 272 -7.74 -11.04 -0.04
C SER A 272 -7.82 -12.29 0.84
N SER A 273 -8.96 -12.50 1.50
CA SER A 273 -9.24 -13.72 2.27
C SER A 273 -9.25 -15.00 1.40
N GLU A 274 -9.26 -14.85 0.07
CA GLU A 274 -9.27 -15.94 -0.89
C GLU A 274 -7.85 -16.47 -1.22
N LEU A 275 -6.78 -15.77 -0.79
CA LEU A 275 -5.42 -16.27 -0.95
C LEU A 275 -5.18 -17.49 -0.06
N SER A 276 -4.30 -18.40 -0.52
CA SER A 276 -3.98 -19.59 0.25
C SER A 276 -3.21 -19.27 1.54
N GLU A 277 -3.46 -20.08 2.58
CA GLU A 277 -2.77 -19.95 3.88
C GLU A 277 -1.26 -20.02 3.73
N ASP A 278 -0.73 -20.95 2.93
CA ASP A 278 0.69 -21.15 2.75
C ASP A 278 1.35 -20.00 1.98
N LEU A 279 0.68 -19.42 0.98
CA LEU A 279 1.19 -18.24 0.29
C LEU A 279 1.30 -17.07 1.25
N VAL A 280 0.22 -16.73 1.96
CA VAL A 280 0.23 -15.59 2.90
C VAL A 280 1.22 -15.81 4.05
N TYR A 281 1.35 -17.05 4.56
CA TYR A 281 2.37 -17.38 5.54
C TYR A 281 3.78 -17.05 5.01
N ASN A 282 4.11 -17.43 3.78
CA ASN A 282 5.42 -17.15 3.18
C ASN A 282 5.64 -15.65 2.95
N LEU A 283 4.61 -14.90 2.54
CA LEU A 283 4.69 -13.43 2.40
C LEU A 283 5.04 -12.76 3.74
N VAL A 284 4.31 -13.13 4.80
CA VAL A 284 4.50 -12.55 6.14
C VAL A 284 5.86 -12.95 6.73
N LYS A 285 6.22 -14.22 6.66
CA LYS A 285 7.51 -14.72 7.11
C LYS A 285 8.67 -14.00 6.42
N THR A 286 8.63 -13.91 5.11
CA THR A 286 9.68 -13.22 4.33
C THR A 286 9.76 -11.74 4.69
N THR A 287 8.63 -11.06 4.93
CA THR A 287 8.61 -9.65 5.35
C THR A 287 9.44 -9.44 6.61
N PHE A 288 9.25 -10.27 7.64
CA PHE A 288 9.97 -10.12 8.91
C PHE A 288 11.39 -10.69 8.87
N GLU A 289 11.64 -11.79 8.16
CA GLU A 289 12.99 -12.33 7.98
C GLU A 289 13.90 -11.41 7.14
N LYS A 290 13.32 -10.59 6.27
CA LYS A 290 14.01 -9.61 5.43
C LYS A 290 13.82 -8.16 5.88
N HIS A 291 13.57 -7.97 7.16
CA HIS A 291 13.29 -6.65 7.74
C HIS A 291 14.42 -5.64 7.47
N GLU A 292 15.69 -6.06 7.53
CA GLU A 292 16.85 -5.20 7.22
C GLU A 292 16.85 -4.74 5.74
N ASP A 293 16.46 -5.61 4.82
CA ASP A 293 16.34 -5.25 3.41
C ASP A 293 15.20 -4.21 3.23
N LEU A 294 14.13 -4.34 3.99
CA LEU A 294 13.01 -3.42 3.99
C LEU A 294 13.36 -2.05 4.60
N LEU A 295 14.15 -2.03 5.69
CA LEU A 295 14.72 -0.81 6.26
C LEU A 295 15.61 -0.06 5.26
N ALA A 296 16.30 -0.77 4.37
CA ALA A 296 17.09 -0.15 3.31
C ALA A 296 16.23 0.49 2.21
N VAL A 297 14.96 0.03 2.03
CA VAL A 297 14.00 0.64 1.11
C VAL A 297 13.44 1.94 1.68
N ASP A 298 12.95 1.89 2.93
CA ASP A 298 12.31 3.04 3.57
C ASP A 298 12.50 2.98 5.10
N PRO A 299 12.99 4.07 5.72
CA PRO A 299 13.22 4.11 7.18
C PRO A 299 11.97 3.90 8.03
N SER A 300 10.77 4.12 7.50
CA SER A 300 9.52 3.87 8.23
C SER A 300 9.33 2.39 8.59
N ALA A 301 9.98 1.48 7.84
CA ALA A 301 9.96 0.05 8.13
C ALA A 301 10.50 -0.33 9.51
N LYS A 302 11.20 0.59 10.22
CA LYS A 302 11.61 0.40 11.62
C LYS A 302 10.46 0.02 12.56
N GLU A 303 9.23 0.36 12.18
CA GLU A 303 8.01 0.06 12.94
C GLU A 303 7.29 -1.21 12.45
N THR A 304 7.76 -1.83 11.39
CA THR A 304 7.23 -3.10 10.88
C THR A 304 7.76 -4.26 11.75
N LEU A 305 7.19 -4.39 12.93
CA LEU A 305 7.62 -5.33 13.98
C LEU A 305 6.46 -6.25 14.37
N VAL A 306 6.78 -7.48 14.74
CA VAL A 306 5.76 -8.49 15.10
C VAL A 306 4.92 -8.10 16.31
N GLU A 307 5.48 -7.36 17.28
CA GLU A 307 4.76 -6.86 18.47
C GLU A 307 3.69 -5.80 18.14
N ASN A 308 3.72 -5.24 16.93
CA ASN A 308 2.77 -4.23 16.48
C ASN A 308 1.47 -4.81 15.88
N VAL A 309 1.27 -6.14 15.94
CA VAL A 309 0.02 -6.81 15.51
C VAL A 309 -1.24 -6.22 16.14
N LYS A 310 -1.13 -5.66 17.35
CA LYS A 310 -2.22 -5.02 18.09
C LYS A 310 -2.82 -3.79 17.41
N TYR A 311 -2.12 -3.19 16.45
CA TYR A 311 -2.58 -1.99 15.73
C TYR A 311 -3.47 -2.29 14.52
N SER A 312 -3.68 -3.57 14.18
CA SER A 312 -4.73 -3.93 13.23
C SER A 312 -6.12 -3.67 13.82
N THR A 313 -7.06 -3.36 12.96
CA THR A 313 -8.48 -3.14 13.29
C THR A 313 -9.38 -4.15 12.56
N ILE A 314 -8.78 -5.02 11.76
CA ILE A 314 -9.46 -6.07 11.01
C ILE A 314 -8.80 -7.42 11.30
N PRO A 315 -9.54 -8.54 11.16
CA PRO A 315 -9.00 -9.86 11.41
C PRO A 315 -7.79 -10.19 10.54
N TYR A 316 -6.84 -10.91 11.12
CA TYR A 316 -5.69 -11.41 10.40
C TYR A 316 -6.06 -12.56 9.46
N HIS A 317 -5.29 -12.70 8.38
CA HIS A 317 -5.36 -13.86 7.49
C HIS A 317 -4.85 -15.12 8.20
N PRO A 318 -5.45 -16.32 7.96
CA PRO A 318 -4.99 -17.57 8.59
C PRO A 318 -3.49 -17.83 8.44
N GLY A 319 -2.91 -17.54 7.27
CA GLY A 319 -1.47 -17.65 7.02
C GLY A 319 -0.62 -16.70 7.88
N ALA A 320 -1.09 -15.49 8.11
CA ALA A 320 -0.44 -14.56 9.02
C ALA A 320 -0.49 -15.06 10.47
N VAL A 321 -1.67 -15.55 10.91
CA VAL A 321 -1.84 -16.16 12.24
C VAL A 321 -0.89 -17.34 12.46
N LYS A 322 -0.70 -18.18 11.44
CA LYS A 322 0.23 -19.31 11.47
C LYS A 322 1.65 -18.85 11.78
N TYR A 323 2.13 -17.80 11.08
CA TYR A 323 3.46 -17.25 11.31
C TYR A 323 3.58 -16.62 12.72
N TYR A 324 2.63 -15.78 13.14
CA TYR A 324 2.70 -15.15 14.45
C TYR A 324 2.71 -16.16 15.61
N LYS A 325 1.94 -17.25 15.48
CA LYS A 325 2.00 -18.35 16.44
C LYS A 325 3.37 -19.04 16.46
N GLU A 326 4.02 -19.24 15.31
CA GLU A 326 5.35 -19.82 15.21
C GLU A 326 6.41 -18.99 15.95
N VAL A 327 6.32 -17.65 15.85
CA VAL A 327 7.26 -16.74 16.51
C VAL A 327 6.83 -16.34 17.93
N GLY A 328 5.75 -16.94 18.46
CA GLY A 328 5.29 -16.74 19.84
C GLY A 328 4.58 -15.42 20.10
N VAL A 329 4.00 -14.80 19.07
CA VAL A 329 3.22 -13.57 19.19
C VAL A 329 1.74 -13.91 19.32
N GLU A 330 1.10 -13.42 20.39
CA GLU A 330 -0.33 -13.52 20.58
C GLU A 330 -1.09 -12.48 19.78
N ILE A 331 -2.06 -12.94 18.99
CA ILE A 331 -3.02 -12.08 18.29
C ILE A 331 -4.23 -11.89 19.21
N PRO A 332 -4.69 -10.65 19.43
CA PRO A 332 -5.92 -10.40 20.20
C PRO A 332 -7.13 -11.18 19.63
N ASP A 333 -7.97 -11.73 20.50
CA ASP A 333 -9.11 -12.59 20.11
C ASP A 333 -10.01 -11.96 19.04
N HIS A 334 -10.26 -10.64 19.14
CA HIS A 334 -11.11 -9.92 18.17
C HIS A 334 -10.46 -9.77 16.79
N LEU A 335 -9.16 -10.05 16.65
CA LEU A 335 -8.42 -10.05 15.39
C LEU A 335 -8.17 -11.45 14.83
N MET A 336 -8.69 -12.48 15.50
CA MET A 336 -8.64 -13.84 14.97
C MET A 336 -9.55 -13.97 13.74
N PRO A 337 -9.12 -14.68 12.69
CA PRO A 337 -9.90 -14.82 11.47
C PRO A 337 -11.20 -15.58 11.74
N PRO A 338 -12.33 -15.14 11.13
CA PRO A 338 -13.60 -15.85 11.27
C PRO A 338 -13.53 -17.29 10.74
N GLU A 339 -12.63 -17.59 9.84
CA GLU A 339 -12.38 -18.92 9.26
C GLU A 339 -11.72 -19.88 10.27
N ALA A 340 -11.17 -19.38 11.36
CA ALA A 340 -10.48 -20.17 12.39
C ALA A 340 -11.36 -20.43 13.64
N GLN A 341 -12.63 -20.00 13.61
CA GLN A 341 -13.59 -20.13 14.73
C GLN A 341 -14.48 -21.37 14.58
#